data_ca46e8f8fd2707375c3098bbf4c7bc47
#
_entry.id   ca46e8f8fd2707375c3098bbf4c7bc47
#
_cell.length_a   1.000
_cell.length_b   1.000
_cell.length_c   1.000
_cell.angle_alpha   90.00
_cell.angle_beta   90.00
_cell.angle_gamma   90.00
#
_symmetry.space_group_name_H-M   'P 1'
#
loop_
_entity.id
_entity.type
_entity.pdbx_description
1 polymer ?
#
loop_
_entity_poly.entity_id
_entity_poly.type
_entity_poly.pdbx_seq_one_letter_code
_entity_poly.pdbx_strand_id
1 'polypeptide(L)'
;MTMKKYRTCESVCKGHPDKLCDIISDSILDACLRKDKSSRVACEVMATKGRIIVAGEITCSKKIDIKRVVRNVLTDVGYNPRKFLVFVHVHQQSKDIAGGVDRAMESREGDTSWYSMLGAGDQGTVYGYA
;
A
#
# COMPACT_ATOMS: atom_id res chain seq x y z
N MET A 1 -41.82 9.69 -16.55
CA MET A 1 -40.56 9.45 -17.30
C MET A 1 -39.61 8.68 -16.39
N THR A 2 -39.39 7.39 -16.62
CA THR A 2 -38.53 6.55 -15.75
C THR A 2 -37.09 6.88 -16.09
N MET A 3 -36.34 7.46 -15.15
CA MET A 3 -34.90 7.68 -15.33
C MET A 3 -34.17 6.35 -15.45
N LYS A 4 -33.48 6.12 -16.56
CA LYS A 4 -32.58 4.97 -16.70
C LYS A 4 -31.41 5.14 -15.72
N LYS A 5 -31.23 4.20 -14.80
CA LYS A 5 -30.05 4.12 -13.92
C LYS A 5 -28.96 3.33 -14.66
N TYR A 6 -27.83 3.95 -14.84
CA TYR A 6 -26.64 3.29 -15.38
C TYR A 6 -25.68 2.99 -14.22
N ARG A 7 -25.02 1.86 -14.30
CA ARG A 7 -23.88 1.48 -13.43
C ARG A 7 -22.72 1.13 -14.34
N THR A 8 -21.53 1.48 -13.96
CA THR A 8 -20.32 1.21 -14.73
C THR A 8 -19.34 0.43 -13.88
N CYS A 9 -18.62 -0.46 -14.52
CA CYS A 9 -17.51 -1.18 -13.91
C CYS A 9 -16.37 -1.18 -14.93
N GLU A 10 -15.16 -0.94 -14.48
CA GLU A 10 -13.97 -0.92 -15.32
C GLU A 10 -12.80 -1.63 -14.65
N SER A 11 -11.94 -2.20 -15.46
CA SER A 11 -10.73 -2.90 -15.02
C SER A 11 -9.60 -2.64 -16.00
N VAL A 12 -8.39 -2.50 -15.48
CA VAL A 12 -7.18 -2.31 -16.28
C VAL A 12 -6.26 -3.52 -16.21
N CYS A 13 -5.46 -3.73 -17.26
CA CYS A 13 -4.45 -4.80 -17.30
C CYS A 13 -3.36 -4.56 -16.26
N LYS A 14 -2.72 -5.64 -15.79
CA LYS A 14 -1.66 -5.54 -14.77
C LYS A 14 -0.42 -4.74 -15.20
N GLY A 15 -0.22 -4.49 -16.49
CA GLY A 15 0.82 -3.60 -17.02
C GLY A 15 0.40 -2.13 -17.12
N HIS A 16 -0.87 -1.79 -16.80
CA HIS A 16 -1.30 -0.40 -16.71
C HIS A 16 -0.58 0.31 -15.57
N PRO A 17 -0.15 1.58 -15.72
CA PRO A 17 0.59 2.30 -14.69
C PRO A 17 -0.08 2.29 -13.31
N ASP A 18 -1.38 2.54 -13.24
CA ASP A 18 -2.12 2.56 -11.97
C ASP A 18 -2.10 1.18 -11.31
N LYS A 19 -2.42 0.11 -12.07
CA LYS A 19 -2.36 -1.26 -11.56
C LYS A 19 -0.95 -1.66 -11.15
N LEU A 20 0.07 -1.22 -11.89
CA LEU A 20 1.46 -1.47 -11.57
C LEU A 20 1.84 -0.80 -10.24
N CYS A 21 1.38 0.43 -10.00
CA CYS A 21 1.61 1.14 -8.74
C CYS A 21 0.98 0.39 -7.57
N ASP A 22 -0.27 -0.04 -7.70
CA ASP A 22 -0.97 -0.84 -6.67
C ASP A 22 -0.22 -2.14 -6.38
N ILE A 23 0.16 -2.90 -7.41
CA ILE A 23 0.91 -4.16 -7.23
C ILE A 23 2.25 -3.92 -6.52
N ILE A 24 2.93 -2.82 -6.81
CA ILE A 24 4.19 -2.49 -6.14
C ILE A 24 3.95 -2.15 -4.68
N SER A 25 2.97 -1.29 -4.35
CA SER A 25 2.69 -0.91 -2.96
C SER A 25 2.23 -2.11 -2.14
N ASP A 26 1.36 -2.96 -2.67
CA ASP A 26 0.93 -4.21 -2.04
C ASP A 26 2.10 -5.17 -1.81
N SER A 27 3.00 -5.29 -2.79
CA SER A 27 4.19 -6.16 -2.67
C SER A 27 5.18 -5.66 -1.61
N ILE A 28 5.26 -4.33 -1.41
CA ILE A 28 6.05 -3.75 -0.33
C ILE A 28 5.41 -4.05 1.03
N LEU A 29 4.09 -3.88 1.14
CA LEU A 29 3.32 -4.23 2.34
C LEU A 29 3.53 -5.71 2.68
N ASP A 30 3.37 -6.61 1.74
CA ASP A 30 3.60 -8.04 1.89
C ASP A 30 5.02 -8.36 2.36
N ALA A 31 6.02 -7.68 1.80
CA ALA A 31 7.42 -7.88 2.18
C ALA A 31 7.69 -7.44 3.63
N CYS A 32 7.01 -6.38 4.09
CA CYS A 32 7.06 -5.93 5.47
C CYS A 32 6.38 -6.94 6.39
N LEU A 33 5.11 -7.30 6.12
CA LEU A 33 4.31 -8.19 6.96
C LEU A 33 4.90 -9.60 7.08
N ARG A 34 5.57 -10.10 6.04
CA ARG A 34 6.31 -11.38 6.12
C ARG A 34 7.46 -11.35 7.13
N LYS A 35 8.05 -10.19 7.38
CA LYS A 35 9.17 -10.03 8.32
C LYS A 35 8.74 -9.56 9.71
N ASP A 36 7.67 -8.81 9.75
CA ASP A 36 7.15 -8.21 10.96
C ASP A 36 5.64 -7.97 10.80
N LYS A 37 4.83 -8.80 11.43
CA LYS A 37 3.37 -8.74 11.36
C LYS A 37 2.79 -7.46 11.96
N SER A 38 3.56 -6.73 12.77
CA SER A 38 3.17 -5.44 13.34
C SER A 38 3.62 -4.24 12.49
N SER A 39 4.15 -4.48 11.29
CA SER A 39 4.56 -3.40 10.38
C SER A 39 3.40 -2.47 10.06
N ARG A 40 3.69 -1.18 10.02
CA ARG A 40 2.80 -0.15 9.50
C ARG A 40 3.41 0.39 8.21
N VAL A 41 2.63 0.41 7.16
CA VAL A 41 3.10 0.73 5.82
C VAL A 41 2.12 1.71 5.16
N ALA A 42 2.56 2.94 4.99
CA ALA A 42 1.89 3.98 4.21
C ALA A 42 2.82 4.32 3.03
N CYS A 43 2.72 3.55 1.96
CA CYS A 43 3.66 3.59 0.86
C CYS A 43 2.95 3.86 -0.46
N GLU A 44 3.25 5.00 -1.05
CA GLU A 44 2.71 5.46 -2.31
C GLU A 44 3.70 5.20 -3.45
N VAL A 45 3.15 4.90 -4.62
CA VAL A 45 3.96 4.61 -5.82
C VAL A 45 3.45 5.44 -6.99
N MET A 46 4.39 6.01 -7.72
CA MET A 46 4.12 6.68 -8.99
C MET A 46 4.97 6.06 -10.09
N ALA A 47 4.32 5.68 -11.20
CA ALA A 47 4.96 5.13 -12.38
C ALA A 47 4.83 6.11 -13.55
N THR A 48 5.94 6.34 -14.24
CA THR A 48 5.97 7.08 -15.51
C THR A 48 7.05 6.49 -16.41
N LYS A 49 7.17 6.97 -17.64
CA LYS A 49 8.08 6.41 -18.66
C LYS A 49 9.49 6.19 -18.12
N GLY A 50 9.85 4.93 -17.90
CA GLY A 50 11.17 4.52 -17.43
C GLY A 50 11.51 4.90 -15.97
N ARG A 51 10.53 5.32 -15.17
CA ARG A 51 10.75 5.71 -13.76
C ARG A 51 9.67 5.14 -12.86
N ILE A 52 10.09 4.65 -11.70
CA ILE A 52 9.24 4.30 -10.56
C ILE A 52 9.72 5.13 -9.38
N ILE A 53 8.79 5.80 -8.73
CA ILE A 53 9.03 6.59 -7.52
C ILE A 53 8.22 5.96 -6.41
N VAL A 54 8.88 5.59 -5.33
CA VAL A 54 8.28 5.03 -4.13
C VAL A 54 8.54 6.02 -3.01
N ALA A 55 7.48 6.49 -2.37
CA ALA A 55 7.55 7.46 -1.29
C ALA A 55 6.58 7.08 -0.17
N GLY A 56 6.82 7.58 1.05
CA GLY A 56 5.92 7.37 2.17
C GLY A 56 6.62 6.98 3.45
N GLU A 57 5.88 6.31 4.32
CA GLU A 57 6.30 5.99 5.67
C GLU A 57 6.19 4.49 5.93
N ILE A 58 7.24 3.89 6.46
CA ILE A 58 7.26 2.47 6.83
C ILE A 58 7.86 2.33 8.23
N THR A 59 7.07 1.76 9.13
CA THR A 59 7.57 1.27 10.44
C THR A 59 7.59 -0.25 10.40
N CYS A 60 8.78 -0.82 10.35
CA CYS A 60 9.02 -2.26 10.31
C CYS A 60 10.29 -2.57 11.10
N SER A 61 10.28 -3.60 11.93
CA SER A 61 11.43 -4.01 12.74
C SER A 61 12.61 -4.54 11.90
N LYS A 62 12.38 -4.86 10.65
CA LYS A 62 13.37 -5.38 9.71
C LYS A 62 13.47 -4.52 8.45
N LYS A 63 14.69 -4.29 8.00
CA LYS A 63 14.92 -3.55 6.74
C LYS A 63 14.42 -4.36 5.53
N ILE A 64 13.70 -3.68 4.65
CA ILE A 64 13.18 -4.20 3.38
C ILE A 64 13.99 -3.60 2.22
N ASP A 65 14.38 -4.44 1.27
CA ASP A 65 14.97 -3.99 0.01
C ASP A 65 13.86 -3.65 -1.00
N ILE A 66 13.34 -2.44 -0.87
CA ILE A 66 12.24 -1.93 -1.71
C ILE A 66 12.61 -1.96 -3.20
N LYS A 67 13.86 -1.60 -3.56
CA LYS A 67 14.28 -1.61 -4.96
C LYS A 67 14.23 -3.01 -5.56
N ARG A 68 14.53 -4.04 -4.77
CA ARG A 68 14.43 -5.43 -5.20
C ARG A 68 12.98 -5.84 -5.37
N VAL A 69 12.09 -5.46 -4.44
CA VAL A 69 10.64 -5.71 -4.56
C VAL A 69 10.10 -5.12 -5.86
N VAL A 70 10.38 -3.86 -6.13
CA VAL A 70 9.96 -3.17 -7.38
C VAL A 70 10.46 -3.90 -8.62
N ARG A 71 11.74 -4.32 -8.66
CA ARG A 71 12.31 -5.03 -9.81
C ARG A 71 11.66 -6.40 -10.03
N ASN A 72 11.31 -7.11 -8.96
CA ASN A 72 10.60 -8.38 -9.07
C ASN A 72 9.22 -8.15 -9.68
N VAL A 73 8.44 -7.20 -9.17
CA VAL A 73 7.12 -6.85 -9.72
C VAL A 73 7.21 -6.48 -11.20
N LEU A 74 8.17 -5.65 -11.59
CA LEU A 74 8.37 -5.29 -13.00
C LEU A 74 8.62 -6.54 -13.86
N THR A 75 9.41 -7.49 -13.37
CA THR A 75 9.66 -8.75 -14.06
C THR A 75 8.41 -9.60 -14.18
N ASP A 76 7.64 -9.75 -13.09
CA ASP A 76 6.43 -10.57 -13.02
C ASP A 76 5.29 -10.02 -13.92
N VAL A 77 5.27 -8.70 -14.09
CA VAL A 77 4.34 -8.02 -15.02
C VAL A 77 4.79 -8.14 -16.48
N GLY A 78 6.05 -8.50 -16.74
CA GLY A 78 6.63 -8.68 -18.08
C GLY A 78 7.45 -7.50 -18.58
N TYR A 79 7.78 -6.55 -17.72
CA TYR A 79 8.68 -5.47 -18.05
C TYR A 79 10.16 -5.87 -17.86
N ASN A 80 11.05 -5.25 -18.63
CA ASN A 80 12.49 -5.34 -18.35
C ASN A 80 12.87 -4.34 -17.23
N PRO A 81 13.19 -4.81 -16.01
CA PRO A 81 13.45 -3.91 -14.87
C PRO A 81 14.68 -3.02 -15.05
N ARG A 82 15.61 -3.39 -15.95
CA ARG A 82 16.80 -2.57 -16.28
C ARG A 82 16.46 -1.29 -17.02
N LYS A 83 15.26 -1.19 -17.62
CA LYS A 83 14.78 0.00 -18.32
C LYS A 83 14.13 1.02 -17.38
N PHE A 84 14.08 0.73 -16.07
CA PHE A 84 13.46 1.60 -15.08
C PHE A 84 14.48 2.10 -14.05
N LEU A 85 14.46 3.41 -13.80
CA LEU A 85 15.09 4.03 -12.66
C LEU A 85 14.13 3.97 -11.48
N VAL A 86 14.60 3.45 -10.35
CA VAL A 86 13.78 3.31 -9.13
C VAL A 86 14.30 4.27 -8.08
N PHE A 87 13.47 5.24 -7.73
CA PHE A 87 13.71 6.21 -6.66
C PHE A 87 12.91 5.79 -5.42
N VAL A 88 13.55 5.81 -4.26
CA VAL A 88 12.92 5.41 -2.99
C VAL A 88 13.15 6.52 -1.97
N HIS A 89 12.06 7.14 -1.53
CA HIS A 89 12.00 8.18 -0.50
C HIS A 89 11.05 7.74 0.61
N VAL A 90 11.49 6.75 1.38
CA VAL A 90 10.72 6.18 2.47
C VAL A 90 11.43 6.46 3.79
N HIS A 91 10.69 6.93 4.77
CA HIS A 91 11.16 7.22 6.13
C HIS A 91 10.27 6.50 7.17
N GLN A 92 10.63 6.60 8.42
CA GLN A 92 9.84 6.05 9.51
C GLN A 92 8.67 6.97 9.83
N GLN A 93 7.51 6.38 10.14
CA GLN A 93 6.31 7.14 10.52
C GLN A 93 6.58 8.07 11.70
N SER A 94 6.00 9.27 11.66
CA SER A 94 6.12 10.23 12.75
C SER A 94 5.52 9.68 14.05
N LYS A 95 6.07 10.08 15.19
CA LYS A 95 5.59 9.64 16.51
C LYS A 95 4.17 10.11 16.81
N ASP A 96 3.76 11.25 16.25
CA ASP A 96 2.43 11.82 16.46
C ASP A 96 1.35 10.98 15.79
N ILE A 97 1.59 10.54 14.55
CA ILE A 97 0.69 9.64 13.82
C ILE A 97 0.68 8.25 14.48
N ALA A 98 1.85 7.75 14.88
CA ALA A 98 1.97 6.46 15.55
C ALA A 98 1.12 6.38 16.81
N GLY A 99 1.05 7.44 17.61
CA GLY A 99 0.25 7.48 18.84
C GLY A 99 -1.25 7.31 18.63
N GLY A 100 -1.77 7.72 17.45
CA GLY A 100 -3.17 7.54 17.08
C GLY A 100 -3.49 6.12 16.55
N VAL A 101 -2.52 5.49 15.87
CA VAL A 101 -2.66 4.16 15.26
C VAL A 101 -2.39 3.04 16.26
N ASP A 102 -1.48 3.26 17.22
CA ASP A 102 -1.06 2.24 18.20
C ASP A 102 -2.14 1.85 19.22
N ARG A 103 -3.17 2.67 19.38
CA ARG A 103 -4.34 2.36 20.24
C ARG A 103 -5.60 2.85 19.59
N ALA A 104 -6.40 1.92 19.09
CA ALA A 104 -7.73 2.19 18.59
C ALA A 104 -8.61 2.85 19.68
N MET A 105 -9.60 3.62 19.28
CA MET A 105 -10.52 4.33 20.18
C MET A 105 -11.26 3.33 21.08
N GLU A 106 -11.72 2.22 20.51
CA GLU A 106 -12.39 1.13 21.20
C GLU A 106 -11.52 0.52 22.31
N SER A 107 -10.23 0.36 22.04
CA SER A 107 -9.27 -0.13 23.04
C SER A 107 -9.03 0.86 24.19
N ARG A 108 -9.18 2.17 23.92
CA ARG A 108 -9.10 3.22 24.96
C ARG A 108 -10.36 3.23 25.82
N GLU A 109 -11.48 2.82 25.27
CA GLU A 109 -12.78 2.70 25.95
C GLU A 109 -12.99 1.35 26.67
N GLY A 110 -11.95 0.49 26.64
CA GLY A 110 -11.94 -0.76 27.42
C GLY A 110 -12.23 -2.04 26.65
N ASP A 111 -12.38 -1.98 25.32
CA ASP A 111 -12.45 -3.20 24.52
C ASP A 111 -11.06 -3.85 24.40
N THR A 112 -10.93 -5.09 24.85
CA THR A 112 -9.69 -5.87 24.84
C THR A 112 -9.66 -6.92 23.73
N SER A 113 -10.61 -6.91 22.80
CA SER A 113 -10.60 -7.81 21.66
C SER A 113 -9.40 -7.52 20.75
N TRP A 114 -8.77 -8.57 20.20
CA TRP A 114 -7.54 -8.43 19.41
C TRP A 114 -7.72 -7.54 18.17
N TYR A 115 -8.91 -7.52 17.58
CA TYR A 115 -9.23 -6.68 16.42
C TYR A 115 -9.46 -5.20 16.80
N SER A 116 -9.90 -4.93 18.02
CA SER A 116 -10.05 -3.57 18.55
C SER A 116 -8.75 -2.96 19.06
N MET A 117 -7.67 -3.76 19.15
CA MET A 117 -6.34 -3.26 19.51
C MET A 117 -5.61 -2.59 18.33
N LEU A 118 -6.03 -2.89 17.09
CA LEU A 118 -5.42 -2.33 15.88
C LEU A 118 -6.24 -1.13 15.41
N GLY A 119 -5.66 0.05 15.50
CA GLY A 119 -6.22 1.27 14.92
C GLY A 119 -6.11 1.27 13.40
N ALA A 120 -7.09 1.86 12.70
CA ALA A 120 -6.96 2.15 11.28
C ALA A 120 -5.88 3.22 11.06
N GLY A 121 -5.01 3.01 10.08
CA GLY A 121 -3.95 3.96 9.74
C GLY A 121 -4.46 5.16 8.93
N ASP A 122 -5.61 5.01 8.29
CA ASP A 122 -6.26 6.03 7.48
C ASP A 122 -7.77 5.74 7.36
N GLN A 123 -8.52 6.72 6.89
CA GLN A 123 -9.91 6.52 6.50
C GLN A 123 -9.98 5.72 5.20
N GLY A 124 -11.05 4.96 5.00
CA GLY A 124 -11.25 4.22 3.76
C GLY A 124 -12.70 3.88 3.50
N THR A 125 -13.05 3.80 2.23
CA THR A 125 -14.34 3.30 1.77
C THR A 125 -14.11 2.32 0.63
N VAL A 126 -14.66 1.13 0.74
CA VAL A 126 -14.51 0.08 -0.28
C VAL A 126 -15.83 -0.11 -1.01
N TYR A 127 -15.77 -0.10 -2.33
CA TYR A 127 -16.90 -0.39 -3.20
C TYR A 127 -16.60 -1.65 -4.03
N GLY A 128 -17.56 -2.55 -4.08
CA GLY A 128 -17.50 -3.73 -4.92
C GLY A 128 -18.77 -3.85 -5.77
N TYR A 129 -18.60 -4.23 -7.03
CA TYR A 129 -19.69 -4.56 -7.94
C TYR A 129 -19.24 -5.64 -8.91
N ALA A 130 -20.08 -6.68 -9.06
CA ALA A 130 -19.90 -7.78 -10.01
C ALA A 130 -21.22 -8.10 -10.73
#